data_d8b0f64669bad1f523974ff0c37971cf
#
_entry.id   d8b0f64669bad1f523974ff0c37971cf
#
_cell.length_a   1.000
_cell.length_b   1.000
_cell.length_c   1.000
_cell.angle_alpha   90.00
_cell.angle_beta   90.00
_cell.angle_gamma   90.00
#
_symmetry.space_group_name_H-M   'P 1'
#
loop_
_entity.id
_entity.type
_entity.pdbx_description
1 polymer ?
#
loop_
_entity_poly.entity_id
_entity_poly.type
_entity_poly.pdbx_seq_one_letter_code
_entity_poly.pdbx_strand_id
1 'polypeptide(L)'
;MKISLIQPGRNNLKYLKWSYDSIRKNQGKHEVQICVADDASTDGTWDWCLEMMDKDPHFNAIKNEGPDRIGHTILYDRLINEVAKHSICMIYHADMYLMPGALDQIEHKIKYKTIVSLTRIEPPLHPDGPEKMLMDFGVEPEEFKEEELLTWFKDVQLQQLTKITEGIFAPWAFYKKDFQEIGGHDPLYAPQS
;
A
#
# COMPACT_ATOMS: atom_id res chain seq x y z
N MET A 1 0.10 10.98 12.70
CA MET A 1 1.06 11.13 11.56
C MET A 1 0.31 11.52 10.30
N LYS A 2 1.02 12.15 9.34
CA LYS A 2 0.54 12.39 7.97
C LYS A 2 1.34 11.50 7.01
N ILE A 3 0.65 10.73 6.16
CA ILE A 3 1.27 9.72 5.30
C ILE A 3 0.57 9.65 3.94
N SER A 4 1.34 9.46 2.86
CA SER A 4 0.85 9.20 1.51
C SER A 4 1.04 7.72 1.15
N LEU A 5 -0.04 7.02 0.86
CA LEU A 5 -0.01 5.63 0.39
C LEU A 5 0.11 5.62 -1.13
N ILE A 6 1.03 4.85 -1.67
CA ILE A 6 1.45 4.85 -3.07
C ILE A 6 0.98 3.56 -3.72
N GLN A 7 -0.02 3.66 -4.60
CA GLN A 7 -0.76 2.52 -5.18
C GLN A 7 -0.81 2.57 -6.71
N PRO A 8 0.24 2.21 -7.44
CA PRO A 8 0.11 1.96 -8.86
C PRO A 8 -0.64 0.67 -9.13
N GLY A 9 -1.37 0.60 -10.24
CA GLY A 9 -2.09 -0.61 -10.62
C GLY A 9 -2.62 -0.58 -12.04
N ARG A 10 -3.06 -1.75 -12.50
CA ARG A 10 -3.74 -1.92 -13.79
C ARG A 10 -4.79 -3.02 -13.67
N ASN A 11 -6.02 -2.71 -14.12
CA ASN A 11 -7.12 -3.66 -14.17
C ASN A 11 -7.37 -4.37 -12.82
N ASN A 12 -7.39 -3.60 -11.73
CA ASN A 12 -7.57 -4.11 -10.38
C ASN A 12 -8.63 -3.36 -9.58
N LEU A 13 -9.65 -2.83 -10.26
CA LEU A 13 -10.69 -1.97 -9.67
C LEU A 13 -11.33 -2.55 -8.41
N LYS A 14 -11.66 -3.85 -8.41
CA LYS A 14 -12.31 -4.48 -7.25
C LYS A 14 -11.41 -4.48 -6.01
N TYR A 15 -10.13 -4.77 -6.20
CA TYR A 15 -9.14 -4.74 -5.10
C TYR A 15 -8.87 -3.32 -4.63
N LEU A 16 -8.77 -2.36 -5.56
CA LEU A 16 -8.55 -0.96 -5.23
C LEU A 16 -9.69 -0.38 -4.38
N LYS A 17 -10.94 -0.72 -4.70
CA LYS A 17 -12.11 -0.35 -3.89
C LYS A 17 -12.04 -0.95 -2.49
N TRP A 18 -11.79 -2.24 -2.40
CA TRP A 18 -11.63 -2.95 -1.13
C TRP A 18 -10.50 -2.39 -0.27
N SER A 19 -9.35 -2.13 -0.88
CA SER A 19 -8.21 -1.48 -0.23
C SER A 19 -8.57 -0.09 0.28
N TYR A 20 -9.21 0.74 -0.55
CA TYR A 20 -9.68 2.07 -0.19
C TYR A 20 -10.60 2.03 1.04
N ASP A 21 -11.60 1.17 1.04
CA ASP A 21 -12.54 1.03 2.15
C ASP A 21 -11.81 0.62 3.44
N SER A 22 -10.86 -0.31 3.35
CA SER A 22 -10.04 -0.74 4.48
C SER A 22 -9.20 0.40 5.05
N ILE A 23 -8.59 1.21 4.18
CA ILE A 23 -7.77 2.37 4.58
C ILE A 23 -8.64 3.38 5.32
N ARG A 24 -9.79 3.77 4.75
CA ARG A 24 -10.68 4.76 5.39
C ARG A 24 -11.27 4.26 6.70
N LYS A 25 -11.58 2.97 6.79
CA LYS A 25 -12.04 2.32 8.02
C LYS A 25 -10.98 2.29 9.12
N ASN A 26 -9.72 1.99 8.76
CA ASN A 26 -8.68 1.63 9.72
C ASN A 26 -7.53 2.65 9.85
N GLN A 27 -7.62 3.81 9.19
CA GLN A 27 -6.61 4.86 9.28
C GLN A 27 -6.45 5.48 10.67
N GLY A 28 -7.44 5.30 11.56
CA GLY A 28 -7.42 5.82 12.93
C GLY A 28 -7.28 7.35 13.00
N LYS A 29 -6.36 7.82 13.84
CA LYS A 29 -6.06 9.26 14.03
C LYS A 29 -5.16 9.87 12.94
N HIS A 30 -4.75 9.10 11.94
CA HIS A 30 -3.77 9.53 10.94
C HIS A 30 -4.44 10.24 9.76
N GLU A 31 -3.77 11.25 9.24
CA GLU A 31 -4.15 11.90 7.98
C GLU A 31 -3.53 11.10 6.83
N VAL A 32 -4.37 10.38 6.10
CA VAL A 32 -3.93 9.46 5.05
C VAL A 32 -4.33 9.98 3.69
N GLN A 33 -3.33 10.32 2.88
CA GLN A 33 -3.50 10.57 1.45
C GLN A 33 -3.35 9.26 0.69
N ILE A 34 -4.27 8.96 -0.22
CA ILE A 34 -4.18 7.84 -1.16
C ILE A 34 -3.76 8.39 -2.51
N CYS A 35 -2.65 7.89 -3.04
CA CYS A 35 -2.07 8.29 -4.32
C CYS A 35 -2.13 7.08 -5.27
N VAL A 36 -2.97 7.15 -6.29
CA VAL A 36 -3.17 6.07 -7.26
C VAL A 36 -2.54 6.43 -8.60
N ALA A 37 -1.90 5.48 -9.26
CA ALA A 37 -1.53 5.58 -10.66
C ALA A 37 -2.20 4.48 -11.46
N ASP A 38 -3.05 4.86 -12.39
CA ASP A 38 -3.71 3.95 -13.33
C ASP A 38 -2.83 3.72 -14.55
N ASP A 39 -2.31 2.50 -14.72
CA ASP A 39 -1.42 2.12 -15.82
C ASP A 39 -2.20 1.62 -17.05
N ALA A 40 -3.02 2.50 -17.65
CA ALA A 40 -3.84 2.21 -18.83
C ALA A 40 -4.84 1.05 -18.61
N SER A 41 -5.62 1.13 -17.53
CA SER A 41 -6.70 0.16 -17.25
C SER A 41 -7.85 0.27 -18.22
N THR A 42 -8.57 -0.85 -18.38
CA THR A 42 -9.77 -0.99 -19.23
C THR A 42 -11.01 -1.48 -18.45
N ASP A 43 -10.89 -1.66 -17.14
CA ASP A 43 -11.91 -2.22 -16.25
C ASP A 43 -12.75 -1.16 -15.51
N GLY A 44 -12.61 0.13 -15.88
CA GLY A 44 -13.28 1.25 -15.21
C GLY A 44 -12.51 1.83 -14.02
N THR A 45 -11.26 1.41 -13.78
CA THR A 45 -10.43 1.94 -12.70
C THR A 45 -10.30 3.45 -12.78
N TRP A 46 -10.01 4.00 -13.97
CA TRP A 46 -9.84 5.46 -14.12
C TRP A 46 -11.12 6.25 -13.83
N ASP A 47 -12.27 5.78 -14.33
CA ASP A 47 -13.56 6.45 -14.08
C ASP A 47 -13.87 6.50 -12.59
N TRP A 48 -13.59 5.40 -11.86
CA TRP A 48 -13.72 5.38 -10.42
C TRP A 48 -12.71 6.31 -9.72
N CYS A 49 -11.48 6.42 -10.20
CA CYS A 49 -10.49 7.36 -9.66
C CYS A 49 -10.97 8.82 -9.81
N LEU A 50 -11.57 9.19 -10.94
CA LEU A 50 -12.15 10.53 -11.15
C LEU A 50 -13.28 10.81 -10.14
N GLU A 51 -14.17 9.83 -9.94
CA GLU A 51 -15.25 9.94 -8.95
C GLU A 51 -14.69 10.13 -7.51
N MET A 52 -13.63 9.38 -7.16
CA MET A 52 -13.04 9.46 -5.83
C MET A 52 -12.28 10.78 -5.61
N MET A 53 -11.62 11.33 -6.61
CA MET A 53 -10.99 12.65 -6.51
C MET A 53 -11.99 13.78 -6.25
N ASP A 54 -13.23 13.63 -6.73
CA ASP A 54 -14.31 14.59 -6.46
C ASP A 54 -14.88 14.45 -5.04
N LYS A 55 -14.95 13.21 -4.52
CA LYS A 55 -15.57 12.88 -3.23
C LYS A 55 -14.64 12.95 -2.03
N ASP A 56 -13.37 12.66 -2.23
CA ASP A 56 -12.39 12.54 -1.16
C ASP A 56 -11.18 13.46 -1.40
N PRO A 57 -11.04 14.57 -0.64
CA PRO A 57 -9.95 15.53 -0.81
C PRO A 57 -8.56 14.96 -0.54
N HIS A 58 -8.49 13.79 0.11
CA HIS A 58 -7.25 13.05 0.38
C HIS A 58 -7.01 11.90 -0.62
N PHE A 59 -7.77 11.81 -1.70
CA PHE A 59 -7.54 10.88 -2.79
C PHE A 59 -7.02 11.66 -4.01
N ASN A 60 -5.91 11.21 -4.58
CA ASN A 60 -5.33 11.81 -5.78
C ASN A 60 -4.91 10.70 -6.74
N ALA A 61 -5.18 10.87 -8.02
CA ALA A 61 -4.80 9.91 -9.03
C ALA A 61 -4.14 10.56 -10.25
N ILE A 62 -3.25 9.79 -10.88
CA ILE A 62 -2.68 10.08 -12.21
C ILE A 62 -2.93 8.89 -13.13
N LYS A 63 -2.92 9.16 -14.44
CA LYS A 63 -3.17 8.16 -15.48
C LYS A 63 -1.98 8.03 -16.41
N ASN A 64 -1.70 6.81 -16.81
CA ASN A 64 -0.99 6.53 -18.04
C ASN A 64 -2.03 6.40 -19.17
N GLU A 65 -1.95 7.26 -20.18
CA GLU A 65 -2.90 7.27 -21.29
C GLU A 65 -2.81 6.04 -22.18
N GLY A 66 -1.76 5.25 -22.02
CA GLY A 66 -1.58 4.02 -22.77
C GLY A 66 -1.16 4.25 -24.25
N PRO A 67 -1.32 3.22 -25.11
CA PRO A 67 -1.85 1.88 -24.77
C PRO A 67 -0.89 1.00 -23.96
N ASP A 68 0.41 1.32 -23.98
CA ASP A 68 1.45 0.52 -23.36
C ASP A 68 1.55 0.79 -21.84
N ARG A 69 1.92 -0.25 -21.11
CA ARG A 69 2.26 -0.15 -19.69
C ARG A 69 3.59 0.56 -19.52
N ILE A 70 3.68 1.41 -18.50
CA ILE A 70 4.97 1.99 -18.08
C ILE A 70 5.55 1.32 -16.85
N GLY A 71 4.75 0.53 -16.13
CA GLY A 71 5.18 -0.33 -15.04
C GLY A 71 5.32 0.35 -13.68
N HIS A 72 5.39 -0.49 -12.65
CA HIS A 72 5.33 -0.04 -11.26
C HIS A 72 6.50 0.84 -10.86
N THR A 73 7.73 0.51 -11.27
CA THR A 73 8.95 1.28 -10.92
C THR A 73 8.79 2.77 -11.26
N ILE A 74 8.39 3.07 -12.49
CA ILE A 74 8.21 4.46 -12.96
C ILE A 74 7.01 5.11 -12.26
N LEU A 75 5.93 4.36 -12.07
CA LEU A 75 4.72 4.89 -11.43
C LEU A 75 4.90 5.17 -9.95
N TYR A 76 5.67 4.37 -9.22
CA TYR A 76 6.06 4.68 -7.85
C TYR A 76 6.79 6.02 -7.78
N ASP A 77 7.81 6.22 -8.62
CA ASP A 77 8.59 7.45 -8.65
C ASP A 77 7.73 8.67 -8.98
N ARG A 78 6.83 8.55 -9.96
CA ARG A 78 5.90 9.61 -10.30
C ARG A 78 4.94 9.93 -9.15
N LEU A 79 4.33 8.92 -8.53
CA LEU A 79 3.43 9.13 -7.40
C LEU A 79 4.15 9.79 -6.21
N ILE A 80 5.36 9.33 -5.88
CA ILE A 80 6.13 9.88 -4.78
C ILE A 80 6.53 11.33 -5.07
N ASN A 81 7.04 11.63 -6.27
CA ASN A 81 7.59 12.94 -6.57
C ASN A 81 6.53 13.98 -6.95
N GLU A 82 5.51 13.59 -7.72
CA GLU A 82 4.55 14.50 -8.32
C GLU A 82 3.24 14.62 -7.51
N VAL A 83 2.80 13.54 -6.81
CA VAL A 83 1.46 13.45 -6.23
C VAL A 83 1.46 13.46 -4.70
N ALA A 84 2.40 12.73 -4.08
CA ALA A 84 2.45 12.62 -2.62
C ALA A 84 2.73 13.97 -1.95
N LYS A 85 1.83 14.38 -1.05
CA LYS A 85 1.89 15.69 -0.34
C LYS A 85 2.58 15.58 1.01
N HIS A 86 2.67 14.38 1.59
CA HIS A 86 3.20 14.17 2.93
C HIS A 86 4.68 13.79 2.91
N SER A 87 5.35 14.06 4.02
CA SER A 87 6.79 13.76 4.19
C SER A 87 7.08 12.28 4.37
N ILE A 88 6.07 11.48 4.74
CA ILE A 88 6.16 10.03 4.84
C ILE A 88 5.36 9.44 3.70
N CYS A 89 5.98 8.52 2.96
CA CYS A 89 5.34 7.73 1.92
C CYS A 89 5.37 6.25 2.32
N MET A 90 4.41 5.50 1.83
CA MET A 90 4.35 4.05 2.03
C MET A 90 3.95 3.40 0.71
N ILE A 91 4.81 2.53 0.19
CA ILE A 91 4.43 1.63 -0.90
C ILE A 91 3.37 0.68 -0.36
N TYR A 92 2.19 0.72 -0.96
CA TYR A 92 1.03 0.00 -0.48
C TYR A 92 0.19 -0.45 -1.68
N HIS A 93 0.15 -1.75 -1.94
CA HIS A 93 -0.51 -2.26 -3.13
C HIS A 93 -2.04 -2.20 -3.00
N ALA A 94 -2.73 -2.15 -4.14
CA ALA A 94 -4.18 -2.05 -4.18
C ALA A 94 -4.91 -3.33 -3.71
N ASP A 95 -4.20 -4.44 -3.60
CA ASP A 95 -4.70 -5.74 -3.12
C ASP A 95 -4.39 -5.99 -1.63
N MET A 96 -4.18 -4.93 -0.86
CA MET A 96 -3.88 -5.01 0.57
C MET A 96 -5.01 -4.45 1.43
N TYR A 97 -5.29 -5.14 2.54
CA TYR A 97 -6.18 -4.68 3.60
C TYR A 97 -5.37 -4.00 4.71
N LEU A 98 -5.69 -2.76 5.04
CA LEU A 98 -5.02 -2.05 6.13
C LEU A 98 -5.54 -2.53 7.48
N MET A 99 -4.67 -3.17 8.27
CA MET A 99 -5.02 -3.62 9.61
C MET A 99 -5.19 -2.46 10.59
N PRO A 100 -6.14 -2.54 11.53
CA PRO A 100 -6.25 -1.58 12.62
C PRO A 100 -4.93 -1.47 13.40
N GLY A 101 -4.48 -0.23 13.65
CA GLY A 101 -3.22 0.03 14.39
C GLY A 101 -1.93 -0.12 13.57
N ALA A 102 -2.00 -0.54 12.29
CA ALA A 102 -0.82 -0.66 11.44
C ALA A 102 -0.06 0.66 11.29
N LEU A 103 -0.80 1.76 11.08
CA LEU A 103 -0.19 3.09 10.97
C LEU A 103 0.39 3.61 12.29
N ASP A 104 -0.12 3.19 13.44
CA ASP A 104 0.49 3.48 14.74
C ASP A 104 1.85 2.81 14.87
N GLN A 105 2.02 1.59 14.35
CA GLN A 105 3.32 0.90 14.32
C GLN A 105 4.32 1.64 13.43
N ILE A 106 3.89 2.11 12.25
CA ILE A 106 4.73 2.95 11.39
C ILE A 106 5.14 4.22 12.11
N GLU A 107 4.17 4.98 12.66
CA GLU A 107 4.44 6.23 13.40
C GLU A 107 5.48 6.03 14.52
N HIS A 108 5.41 4.91 15.22
CA HIS A 108 6.29 4.62 16.36
C HIS A 108 7.72 4.25 15.94
N LYS A 109 7.89 3.66 14.75
CA LYS A 109 9.18 3.09 14.33
C LYS A 109 9.89 3.88 13.25
N ILE A 110 9.18 4.71 12.48
CA ILE A 110 9.75 5.42 11.33
C ILE A 110 10.78 6.48 11.79
N LYS A 111 11.95 6.48 11.17
CA LYS A 111 13.01 7.46 11.38
C LYS A 111 13.64 7.83 10.03
N TYR A 112 14.33 8.98 9.99
CA TYR A 112 15.13 9.34 8.82
C TYR A 112 16.18 8.26 8.50
N LYS A 113 16.36 7.99 7.22
CA LYS A 113 17.28 6.98 6.68
C LYS A 113 16.96 5.55 7.13
N THR A 114 15.70 5.30 7.42
CA THR A 114 15.19 3.96 7.71
C THR A 114 13.97 3.64 6.85
N ILE A 115 13.80 2.37 6.53
CA ILE A 115 12.59 1.83 5.93
C ILE A 115 11.92 0.95 6.99
N VAL A 116 10.62 1.10 7.14
CA VAL A 116 9.81 0.27 8.05
C VAL A 116 8.86 -0.55 7.19
N SER A 117 9.08 -1.85 7.15
CA SER A 117 8.17 -2.82 6.52
C SER A 117 7.26 -3.44 7.56
N LEU A 118 6.01 -3.68 7.19
CA LEU A 118 5.05 -4.38 8.03
C LEU A 118 4.99 -5.86 7.65
N THR A 119 4.81 -6.73 8.63
CA THR A 119 4.54 -8.14 8.40
C THR A 119 3.21 -8.30 7.67
N ARG A 120 3.20 -9.08 6.60
CA ARG A 120 1.99 -9.41 5.84
C ARG A 120 1.31 -10.63 6.44
N ILE A 121 -0.01 -10.65 6.34
CA ILE A 121 -0.84 -11.83 6.57
C ILE A 121 -1.38 -12.22 5.20
N GLU A 122 -1.03 -13.41 4.72
CA GLU A 122 -1.33 -13.85 3.36
C GLU A 122 -1.95 -15.26 3.36
N PRO A 123 -2.87 -15.56 2.44
CA PRO A 123 -3.25 -16.95 2.18
C PRO A 123 -2.03 -17.74 1.65
N PRO A 124 -2.00 -19.06 1.83
CA PRO A 124 -0.84 -19.90 1.49
C PRO A 124 -0.73 -20.16 -0.03
N LEU A 125 -0.74 -19.09 -0.84
CA LEU A 125 -0.59 -19.12 -2.30
C LEU A 125 0.86 -19.09 -2.75
N HIS A 126 1.75 -18.59 -1.90
CA HIS A 126 3.18 -18.44 -2.18
C HIS A 126 4.00 -19.13 -1.08
N PRO A 127 5.26 -19.49 -1.37
CA PRO A 127 6.16 -20.05 -0.37
C PRO A 127 6.24 -19.20 0.90
N ASP A 128 6.44 -19.83 2.04
CA ASP A 128 6.62 -19.14 3.32
C ASP A 128 7.90 -18.29 3.33
N GLY A 129 7.90 -17.24 4.15
CA GLY A 129 9.02 -16.32 4.30
C GLY A 129 8.97 -15.56 5.64
N PRO A 130 10.11 -15.00 6.07
CA PRO A 130 10.21 -14.32 7.35
C PRO A 130 9.37 -13.04 7.46
N GLU A 131 8.94 -12.48 6.32
CA GLU A 131 8.22 -11.22 6.21
C GLU A 131 6.70 -11.36 6.30
N LYS A 132 6.20 -12.59 6.46
CA LYS A 132 4.76 -12.86 6.42
C LYS A 132 4.33 -13.95 7.39
N MET A 133 3.03 -14.01 7.60
CA MET A 133 2.32 -15.05 8.32
C MET A 133 1.30 -15.67 7.36
N LEU A 134 1.39 -16.99 7.15
CA LEU A 134 0.46 -17.71 6.26
C LEU A 134 -0.82 -18.04 7.01
N MET A 135 -1.89 -17.35 6.67
CA MET A 135 -3.24 -17.56 7.21
C MET A 135 -4.26 -17.32 6.10
N ASP A 136 -5.25 -18.18 6.01
CA ASP A 136 -6.30 -18.10 4.98
C ASP A 136 -7.55 -17.40 5.51
N PHE A 137 -7.67 -16.12 5.18
CA PHE A 137 -8.88 -15.31 5.42
C PHE A 137 -9.60 -14.95 4.11
N GLY A 138 -9.40 -15.72 3.07
CA GLY A 138 -9.92 -15.49 1.71
C GLY A 138 -8.85 -14.99 0.75
N VAL A 139 -9.04 -15.28 -0.53
CA VAL A 139 -8.13 -14.92 -1.63
C VAL A 139 -8.65 -13.68 -2.38
N GLU A 140 -9.97 -13.60 -2.51
CA GLU A 140 -10.65 -12.54 -3.22
C GLU A 140 -11.38 -11.59 -2.24
N PRO A 141 -11.60 -10.31 -2.57
CA PRO A 141 -12.32 -9.38 -1.72
C PRO A 141 -13.69 -9.88 -1.26
N GLU A 142 -14.41 -10.60 -2.14
CA GLU A 142 -15.73 -11.14 -1.85
C GLU A 142 -15.71 -12.34 -0.88
N GLU A 143 -14.56 -12.99 -0.73
CA GLU A 143 -14.34 -14.13 0.16
C GLU A 143 -13.70 -13.73 1.48
N PHE A 144 -13.37 -12.43 1.63
CA PHE A 144 -12.59 -11.93 2.76
C PHE A 144 -13.32 -12.05 4.08
N LYS A 145 -12.73 -12.79 5.01
CA LYS A 145 -13.25 -13.09 6.35
C LYS A 145 -12.74 -12.08 7.38
N GLU A 146 -13.18 -10.83 7.25
CA GLU A 146 -12.68 -9.74 8.08
C GLU A 146 -12.83 -10.00 9.59
N GLU A 147 -14.00 -10.51 10.03
CA GLU A 147 -14.26 -10.76 11.46
C GLU A 147 -13.34 -11.86 12.02
N GLU A 148 -13.09 -12.90 11.24
CA GLU A 148 -12.16 -13.98 11.64
C GLU A 148 -10.73 -13.45 11.74
N LEU A 149 -10.28 -12.67 10.74
CA LEU A 149 -8.97 -12.01 10.75
C LEU A 149 -8.80 -11.12 11.99
N LEU A 150 -9.77 -10.25 12.27
CA LEU A 150 -9.68 -9.31 13.39
C LEU A 150 -9.72 -10.02 14.75
N THR A 151 -10.45 -11.12 14.85
CA THR A 151 -10.48 -11.95 16.07
C THR A 151 -9.12 -12.63 16.29
N TRP A 152 -8.61 -13.30 15.27
CA TRP A 152 -7.29 -13.93 15.32
C TRP A 152 -6.18 -12.91 15.61
N PHE A 153 -6.23 -11.73 15.01
CA PHE A 153 -5.22 -10.69 15.20
C PHE A 153 -5.16 -10.18 16.65
N LYS A 154 -6.29 -10.09 17.34
CA LYS A 154 -6.31 -9.72 18.78
C LYS A 154 -5.52 -10.71 19.61
N ASP A 155 -5.67 -12.01 19.35
CA ASP A 155 -4.94 -13.06 20.07
C ASP A 155 -3.44 -12.99 19.78
N VAL A 156 -3.05 -12.73 18.54
CA VAL A 156 -1.65 -12.55 18.13
C VAL A 156 -1.02 -11.33 18.77
N GLN A 157 -1.73 -10.19 18.82
CA GLN A 157 -1.23 -8.98 19.48
C GLN A 157 -0.96 -9.19 20.97
N LEU A 158 -1.79 -9.96 21.66
CA LEU A 158 -1.61 -10.28 23.07
C LEU A 158 -0.32 -11.08 23.33
N GLN A 159 0.16 -11.82 22.34
CA GLN A 159 1.41 -12.57 22.42
C GLN A 159 2.66 -11.71 22.15
N GLN A 160 2.53 -10.43 21.89
CA GLN A 160 3.61 -9.47 21.62
C GLN A 160 4.63 -9.98 20.58
N LEU A 161 4.14 -10.50 19.47
CA LEU A 161 4.99 -10.99 18.38
C LEU A 161 5.70 -9.80 17.69
N THR A 162 6.78 -9.32 18.29
CA THR A 162 7.69 -8.39 17.65
C THR A 162 8.89 -9.17 17.09
N LYS A 163 8.81 -9.52 15.81
CA LYS A 163 9.94 -10.08 15.10
C LYS A 163 10.52 -9.01 14.20
N ILE A 164 11.81 -8.74 14.34
CA ILE A 164 12.57 -7.94 13.37
C ILE A 164 13.24 -8.93 12.44
N THR A 165 12.98 -8.79 11.13
CA THR A 165 13.55 -9.64 10.09
C THR A 165 14.38 -8.80 9.15
N GLU A 166 15.31 -9.42 8.42
CA GLU A 166 16.01 -8.81 7.32
C GLU A 166 15.14 -8.86 6.05
N GLY A 167 15.36 -7.88 5.15
CA GLY A 167 14.62 -7.75 3.90
C GLY A 167 13.53 -6.68 3.96
N ILE A 168 13.14 -6.20 2.79
CA ILE A 168 12.12 -5.17 2.61
C ILE A 168 11.07 -5.72 1.64
N PHE A 169 9.83 -5.76 2.12
CA PHE A 169 8.69 -6.21 1.33
C PHE A 169 7.54 -5.21 1.51
N ALA A 170 6.78 -4.96 0.46
CA ALA A 170 5.57 -4.16 0.59
C ALA A 170 4.59 -4.83 1.58
N PRO A 171 3.90 -4.07 2.43
CA PRO A 171 3.94 -2.61 2.52
C PRO A 171 5.16 -2.11 3.30
N TRP A 172 5.78 -1.03 2.83
CA TRP A 172 6.92 -0.42 3.50
C TRP A 172 6.89 1.10 3.41
N ALA A 173 7.26 1.77 4.52
CA ALA A 173 7.21 3.20 4.69
C ALA A 173 8.60 3.81 4.86
N PHE A 174 8.76 5.06 4.41
CA PHE A 174 10.00 5.80 4.41
C PHE A 174 9.73 7.31 4.37
N TYR A 175 10.74 8.11 4.68
CA TYR A 175 10.65 9.54 4.42
C TYR A 175 10.88 9.85 2.94
N LYS A 176 9.96 10.60 2.34
CA LYS A 176 10.03 11.05 0.93
C LYS A 176 11.39 11.66 0.59
N LYS A 177 11.95 12.46 1.51
CA LYS A 177 13.27 13.09 1.34
C LYS A 177 14.38 12.06 1.18
N ASP A 178 14.36 10.98 1.99
CA ASP A 178 15.38 9.93 1.91
C ASP A 178 15.34 9.21 0.56
N PHE A 179 14.13 8.94 0.05
CA PHE A 179 13.92 8.37 -1.28
C PHE A 179 14.46 9.28 -2.39
N GLN A 180 14.23 10.58 -2.28
CA GLN A 180 14.74 11.57 -3.23
C GLN A 180 16.26 11.72 -3.17
N GLU A 181 16.88 11.63 -1.98
CA GLU A 181 18.33 11.68 -1.81
C GLU A 181 19.06 10.52 -2.48
N ILE A 182 18.45 9.32 -2.53
CA ILE A 182 19.04 8.16 -3.23
C ILE A 182 18.73 8.14 -4.74
N GLY A 183 17.90 9.06 -5.23
CA GLY A 183 17.57 9.19 -6.66
C GLY A 183 16.39 8.35 -7.13
N GLY A 184 15.60 7.77 -6.22
CA GLY A 184 14.45 6.93 -6.56
C GLY A 184 14.81 5.49 -6.88
N HIS A 185 13.94 4.81 -7.64
CA HIS A 185 14.21 3.46 -8.14
C HIS A 185 15.21 3.48 -9.29
N ASP A 186 16.00 2.42 -9.41
CA ASP A 186 16.90 2.25 -10.55
C ASP A 186 16.10 1.97 -11.83
N PRO A 187 16.19 2.84 -12.85
CA PRO A 187 15.43 2.68 -14.10
C PRO A 187 15.77 1.42 -14.89
N LEU A 188 16.90 0.77 -14.58
CA LEU A 188 17.27 -0.51 -15.21
C LEU A 188 16.27 -1.64 -14.88
N TYR A 189 15.52 -1.50 -13.79
CA TYR A 189 14.48 -2.47 -13.39
C TYR A 189 13.09 -2.15 -13.97
N ALA A 190 12.95 -1.05 -14.73
CA ALA A 190 11.68 -0.77 -15.42
C ALA A 190 11.49 -1.76 -16.61
N PRO A 191 10.24 -2.16 -16.91
CA PRO A 191 8.97 -1.78 -16.29
C PRO A 191 8.60 -2.62 -15.06
N GLN A 192 9.45 -3.54 -14.66
CA GLN A 192 9.16 -4.47 -13.56
C GLN A 192 9.39 -3.83 -12.18
N SER A 193 8.67 -4.34 -11.26
CA SER A 193 8.86 -4.14 -9.83
C SER A 193 9.06 -5.50 -9.17
#